data_26d2c1a027b4fe029e08fd57835dadfc
#
_entry.id   26d2c1a027b4fe029e08fd57835dadfc
#
_cell.length_a   1.000
_cell.length_b   1.000
_cell.length_c   1.000
_cell.angle_alpha   90.00
_cell.angle_beta   90.00
_cell.angle_gamma   90.00
#
_symmetry.space_group_name_H-M   'P 1'
#
loop_
_entity.id
_entity.type
_entity.pdbx_description
1 polymer ?
#
loop_
_entity_poly.entity_id
_entity_poly.type
_entity_poly.pdbx_seq_one_letter_code
_entity_poly.pdbx_strand_id
1 'polypeptide(L)'
;TFLVEQFKWDRWVVAAEVLGKGTKTSNQYSIDIQPTSGYNKVRVAQIDNTGEKRHSKTVGFTSTKKAVKKTPSKVKSNLYFKAEGVLTKTKYELYDAYGNLLKKGFDHTINCSELLNGIYNINYDNKSEKFIKY
;
A
#
# COMPACT_ATOMS: atom_id res chain seq x y z
N THR A 1 -7.79 -6.40 19.57
CA THR A 1 -7.01 -5.81 18.48
C THR A 1 -7.89 -5.49 17.30
N PHE A 2 -7.74 -4.30 16.77
CA PHE A 2 -8.44 -3.84 15.58
C PHE A 2 -7.43 -3.60 14.47
N LEU A 3 -7.77 -4.03 13.27
CA LEU A 3 -6.97 -3.73 12.08
C LEU A 3 -7.77 -2.78 11.20
N VAL A 4 -7.14 -1.71 10.72
CA VAL A 4 -7.70 -0.88 9.66
C VAL A 4 -7.16 -1.42 8.36
N GLU A 5 -8.06 -1.88 7.49
CA GLU A 5 -7.70 -2.47 6.22
C GLU A 5 -8.12 -1.55 5.08
N GLN A 6 -7.24 -1.41 4.10
CA GLN A 6 -7.43 -0.61 2.91
C GLN A 6 -7.42 -1.55 1.69
N PHE A 7 -8.42 -1.42 0.83
CA PHE A 7 -8.44 -2.22 -0.40
C PHE A 7 -7.61 -1.53 -1.47
N LYS A 8 -6.54 -2.18 -1.87
CA LYS A 8 -5.69 -1.74 -2.97
C LYS A 8 -4.91 -2.92 -3.53
N TRP A 9 -4.54 -2.83 -4.81
CA TRP A 9 -3.79 -3.87 -5.50
C TRP A 9 -4.53 -5.22 -5.46
N ASP A 10 -5.87 -5.16 -5.64
CA ASP A 10 -6.79 -6.30 -5.64
C ASP A 10 -6.84 -7.10 -4.34
N ARG A 11 -6.45 -6.50 -3.20
CA ARG A 11 -6.56 -7.17 -1.91
C ARG A 11 -6.75 -6.18 -0.77
N TRP A 12 -7.15 -6.71 0.38
CA TRP A 12 -7.19 -5.93 1.62
C TRP A 12 -5.81 -5.92 2.26
N VAL A 13 -5.27 -4.72 2.44
CA VAL A 13 -3.95 -4.49 3.01
C VAL A 13 -4.11 -3.83 4.37
N VAL A 14 -3.41 -4.32 5.38
CA VAL A 14 -3.43 -3.69 6.71
C VAL A 14 -2.74 -2.34 6.62
N ALA A 15 -3.52 -1.28 6.90
CA ALA A 15 -3.00 0.09 6.92
C ALA A 15 -2.57 0.51 8.32
N ALA A 16 -3.23 -0.03 9.37
CA ALA A 16 -2.91 0.30 10.75
C ALA A 16 -3.45 -0.76 11.70
N GLU A 17 -2.83 -0.85 12.86
CA GLU A 17 -3.26 -1.73 13.95
C GLU A 17 -3.51 -0.90 15.20
N VAL A 18 -4.65 -1.16 15.86
CA VAL A 18 -5.04 -0.49 17.10
C VAL A 18 -5.29 -1.54 18.17
N LEU A 19 -4.56 -1.44 19.28
CA LEU A 19 -4.79 -2.33 20.41
C LEU A 19 -6.03 -1.88 21.17
N GLY A 20 -6.97 -2.79 21.39
CA GLY A 20 -8.15 -2.54 22.21
C GLY A 20 -7.76 -2.38 23.68
N LYS A 21 -8.52 -1.54 24.42
CA LYS A 21 -8.27 -1.28 25.83
C LYS A 21 -8.70 -2.42 26.75
N GLY A 22 -9.36 -3.44 26.22
CA GLY A 22 -9.80 -4.60 27.01
C GLY A 22 -10.93 -4.30 27.99
N THR A 23 -11.60 -3.15 27.87
CA THR A 23 -12.71 -2.76 28.74
C THR A 23 -14.05 -3.10 28.11
N LYS A 24 -15.08 -3.33 28.95
CA LYS A 24 -16.44 -3.60 28.49
C LYS A 24 -17.21 -2.34 28.10
N THR A 25 -16.64 -1.15 28.34
CA THR A 25 -17.26 0.12 28.00
C THR A 25 -16.90 0.49 26.55
N SER A 26 -17.78 1.28 25.92
CA SER A 26 -17.52 1.82 24.59
C SER A 26 -16.28 2.73 24.63
N ASN A 27 -15.37 2.50 23.70
CA ASN A 27 -14.19 3.33 23.53
C ASN A 27 -14.19 3.88 22.11
N GLN A 28 -13.74 5.13 21.97
CA GLN A 28 -13.50 5.73 20.67
C GLN A 28 -12.01 5.64 20.34
N TYR A 29 -11.72 5.25 19.10
CA TYR A 29 -10.37 5.19 18.57
C TYR A 29 -10.31 6.03 17.31
N SER A 30 -9.23 6.75 17.15
CA SER A 30 -8.97 7.53 15.94
C SER A 30 -7.57 7.21 15.46
N ILE A 31 -7.42 6.97 14.16
CA ILE A 31 -6.14 6.67 13.56
C ILE A 31 -6.11 7.23 12.14
N ASP A 32 -4.96 7.79 11.78
CA ASP A 32 -4.74 8.33 10.45
C ASP A 32 -4.15 7.25 9.55
N ILE A 33 -4.63 7.17 8.32
CA ILE A 33 -4.10 6.28 7.30
C ILE A 33 -3.70 7.10 6.08
N GLN A 34 -2.76 6.56 5.29
CA GLN A 34 -2.36 7.15 4.02
C GLN A 34 -3.30 6.68 2.91
N PRO A 35 -4.13 7.56 2.32
CA PRO A 35 -4.96 7.15 1.19
C PRO A 35 -4.11 7.02 -0.07
N THR A 36 -4.59 6.23 -1.02
CA THR A 36 -4.11 6.27 -2.39
C THR A 36 -4.82 7.40 -3.14
N SER A 37 -4.35 7.76 -4.31
CA SER A 37 -5.09 8.67 -5.18
C SER A 37 -6.38 8.02 -5.66
N GLY A 38 -7.40 8.83 -5.97
CA GLY A 38 -8.68 8.35 -6.47
C GLY A 38 -9.57 7.74 -5.39
N TYR A 39 -10.36 6.74 -5.75
CA TYR A 39 -11.35 6.14 -4.85
C TYR A 39 -10.71 5.12 -3.92
N ASN A 40 -10.97 5.27 -2.62
CA ASN A 40 -10.45 4.38 -1.58
C ASN A 40 -11.59 3.63 -0.91
N LYS A 41 -11.32 2.39 -0.51
CA LYS A 41 -12.21 1.59 0.34
C LYS A 41 -11.43 1.18 1.58
N VAL A 42 -12.07 1.35 2.74
CA VAL A 42 -11.49 0.94 4.03
C VAL A 42 -12.53 0.19 4.84
N ARG A 43 -12.04 -0.69 5.70
CA ARG A 43 -12.88 -1.41 6.67
C ARG A 43 -12.08 -1.64 7.94
N VAL A 44 -12.76 -1.97 9.01
CA VAL A 44 -12.13 -2.37 10.27
C VAL A 44 -12.33 -3.86 10.46
N ALA A 45 -11.27 -4.57 10.81
CA ALA A 45 -11.31 -5.96 11.22
C ALA A 45 -11.04 -6.05 12.72
N GLN A 46 -11.86 -6.79 13.44
CA GLN A 46 -11.65 -7.08 14.86
C GLN A 46 -11.25 -8.54 15.00
N ILE A 47 -10.17 -8.78 15.74
CA ILE A 47 -9.72 -10.12 16.09
C ILE A 47 -9.97 -10.30 17.58
N ASP A 48 -10.80 -11.28 17.94
CA ASP A 48 -11.12 -11.60 19.34
C ASP A 48 -10.06 -12.53 19.95
N ASN A 49 -10.27 -12.87 21.24
CA ASN A 49 -9.34 -13.74 21.97
C ASN A 49 -9.28 -15.18 21.44
N THR A 50 -10.28 -15.59 20.66
CA THR A 50 -10.30 -16.92 20.04
C THR A 50 -9.62 -16.94 18.67
N GLY A 51 -9.19 -15.78 18.18
CA GLY A 51 -8.62 -15.61 16.86
C GLY A 51 -9.66 -15.42 15.75
N GLU A 52 -10.94 -15.36 16.09
CA GLU A 52 -12.00 -15.10 15.11
C GLU A 52 -11.92 -13.65 14.63
N LYS A 53 -11.98 -13.49 13.30
CA LYS A 53 -11.89 -12.19 12.65
C LYS A 53 -13.27 -11.76 12.15
N ARG A 54 -13.70 -10.55 12.55
CA ARG A 54 -14.94 -9.94 12.09
C ARG A 54 -14.64 -8.63 11.38
N HIS A 55 -15.44 -8.31 10.37
CA HIS A 55 -15.25 -7.10 9.58
C HIS A 55 -16.42 -6.15 9.74
N SER A 56 -16.14 -4.85 9.79
CA SER A 56 -17.13 -3.80 9.66
C SER A 56 -17.65 -3.69 8.23
N LYS A 57 -18.63 -2.81 8.03
CA LYS A 57 -18.99 -2.38 6.69
C LYS A 57 -17.82 -1.68 6.02
N THR A 58 -17.74 -1.80 4.70
CA THR A 58 -16.77 -1.08 3.88
C THR A 58 -17.22 0.37 3.73
N VAL A 59 -16.29 1.30 3.94
CA VAL A 59 -16.51 2.73 3.72
C VAL A 59 -15.67 3.16 2.54
N GLY A 60 -16.29 3.86 1.60
CA GLY A 60 -15.60 4.38 0.42
C GLY A 60 -15.50 5.91 0.47
N PHE A 61 -14.41 6.44 -0.06
CA PHE A 61 -14.23 7.88 -0.20
C PHE A 61 -13.27 8.18 -1.36
N THR A 62 -13.39 9.40 -1.93
CA THR A 62 -12.48 9.86 -2.97
C THR A 62 -11.42 10.76 -2.34
N SER A 63 -10.16 10.43 -2.59
CA SER A 63 -9.02 11.20 -2.10
C SER A 63 -8.73 12.38 -3.00
N THR A 64 -8.28 13.49 -2.42
CA THR A 64 -7.76 14.64 -3.15
C THR A 64 -6.28 14.50 -3.49
N LYS A 65 -5.67 13.40 -3.07
CA LYS A 65 -4.25 13.14 -3.32
C LYS A 65 -3.97 13.01 -4.81
N LYS A 66 -2.89 13.63 -5.27
CA LYS A 66 -2.47 13.57 -6.67
C LYS A 66 -2.02 12.17 -7.05
N ALA A 67 -2.32 11.76 -8.29
CA ALA A 67 -1.89 10.48 -8.81
C ALA A 67 -0.37 10.41 -8.88
N VAL A 68 0.19 9.27 -8.46
CA VAL A 68 1.62 9.02 -8.51
C VAL A 68 1.93 8.22 -9.78
N LYS A 69 3.03 8.57 -10.44
CA LYS A 69 3.54 7.85 -11.61
C LYS A 69 4.95 7.36 -11.31
N LYS A 70 5.25 6.17 -11.77
CA LYS A 70 6.63 5.66 -11.75
C LYS A 70 7.37 6.07 -13.01
N THR A 71 8.65 6.30 -12.90
CA THR A 71 9.53 6.64 -14.03
C THR A 71 10.95 6.19 -13.73
N PRO A 72 11.71 5.71 -14.71
CA PRO A 72 11.33 5.40 -16.08
C PRO A 72 10.62 4.03 -16.20
N SER A 73 10.11 3.68 -17.37
CA SER A 73 9.53 2.36 -17.65
C SER A 73 10.60 1.28 -17.87
N LYS A 74 11.78 1.69 -18.34
CA LYS A 74 12.97 0.84 -18.43
C LYS A 74 13.99 1.36 -17.43
N VAL A 75 14.37 0.52 -16.46
CA VAL A 75 15.15 0.93 -15.30
C VAL A 75 16.55 0.34 -15.37
N LYS A 76 17.56 1.18 -15.26
CA LYS A 76 18.95 0.76 -15.14
C LYS A 76 19.39 0.73 -13.67
N SER A 77 19.20 1.82 -12.95
CA SER A 77 19.58 1.91 -11.54
C SER A 77 18.44 2.31 -10.63
N ASN A 78 17.75 3.43 -10.87
CA ASN A 78 16.73 3.94 -9.95
C ASN A 78 15.38 4.07 -10.61
N LEU A 79 14.34 3.68 -9.86
CA LEU A 79 12.95 3.94 -10.17
C LEU A 79 12.44 5.06 -9.25
N TYR A 80 11.73 6.02 -9.81
CA TYR A 80 11.25 7.19 -9.08
C TYR A 80 9.72 7.24 -9.07
N PHE A 81 9.17 7.73 -7.96
CA PHE A 81 7.75 8.05 -7.84
C PHE A 81 7.57 9.56 -7.86
N LYS A 82 6.73 10.05 -8.77
CA LYS A 82 6.46 11.47 -8.92
C LYS A 82 4.97 11.73 -9.02
N ALA A 83 4.51 12.78 -8.35
CA ALA A 83 3.18 13.35 -8.51
C ALA A 83 3.33 14.74 -9.12
N GLU A 84 2.74 14.97 -10.30
CA GLU A 84 2.86 16.24 -11.04
C GLU A 84 4.33 16.67 -11.21
N GLY A 85 5.22 15.72 -11.49
CA GLY A 85 6.65 16.00 -11.71
C GLY A 85 7.48 16.15 -10.44
N VAL A 86 6.89 16.02 -9.26
CA VAL A 86 7.57 16.17 -7.97
C VAL A 86 7.78 14.82 -7.33
N LEU A 87 9.00 14.54 -6.85
CA LEU A 87 9.31 13.32 -6.11
C LEU A 87 8.38 13.21 -4.90
N THR A 88 7.68 12.08 -4.80
CA THR A 88 6.63 11.86 -3.79
C THR A 88 6.82 10.51 -3.12
N LYS A 89 6.99 10.50 -1.81
CA LYS A 89 7.06 9.26 -1.04
C LYS A 89 5.78 8.46 -1.19
N THR A 90 5.94 7.18 -1.53
CA THR A 90 4.83 6.32 -1.90
C THR A 90 5.08 4.91 -1.36
N LYS A 91 4.07 4.32 -0.74
CA LYS A 91 4.14 2.91 -0.34
C LYS A 91 4.17 2.05 -1.58
N TYR A 92 5.08 1.08 -1.60
CA TYR A 92 5.24 0.20 -2.74
C TYR A 92 5.56 -1.22 -2.32
N GLU A 93 5.28 -2.14 -3.25
CA GLU A 93 5.71 -3.53 -3.20
C GLU A 93 6.29 -3.89 -4.55
N LEU A 94 7.50 -4.43 -4.56
CA LEU A 94 8.20 -4.83 -5.77
C LEU A 94 8.29 -6.34 -5.82
N TYR A 95 7.82 -6.91 -6.93
CA TYR A 95 7.78 -8.35 -7.17
C TYR A 95 8.58 -8.71 -8.42
N ASP A 96 9.16 -9.93 -8.43
CA ASP A 96 9.72 -10.48 -9.66
C ASP A 96 8.59 -11.00 -10.58
N ALA A 97 8.98 -11.53 -11.75
CA ALA A 97 8.02 -12.03 -12.73
C ALA A 97 7.23 -13.25 -12.25
N TYR A 98 7.70 -13.92 -11.20
CA TYR A 98 7.08 -15.11 -10.62
C TYR A 98 6.18 -14.80 -9.43
N GLY A 99 6.07 -13.53 -9.06
CA GLY A 99 5.23 -13.11 -7.95
C GLY A 99 5.92 -13.12 -6.58
N ASN A 100 7.23 -13.27 -6.53
CA ASN A 100 7.99 -13.21 -5.28
C ASN A 100 8.21 -11.77 -4.86
N LEU A 101 7.87 -11.44 -3.60
CA LEU A 101 8.09 -10.10 -3.05
C LEU A 101 9.60 -9.90 -2.82
N LEU A 102 10.18 -8.91 -3.46
CA LEU A 102 11.61 -8.58 -3.37
C LEU A 102 11.88 -7.41 -2.44
N LYS A 103 11.07 -6.36 -2.53
CA LYS A 103 11.19 -5.15 -1.71
C LYS A 103 9.82 -4.59 -1.42
N LYS A 104 9.70 -3.94 -0.27
CA LYS A 104 8.54 -3.11 0.08
C LYS A 104 9.03 -1.93 0.91
N GLY A 105 8.32 -0.82 0.86
CA GLY A 105 8.70 0.35 1.62
C GLY A 105 7.83 1.56 1.35
N PHE A 106 8.30 2.68 1.86
CA PHE A 106 7.68 3.99 1.67
C PHE A 106 8.78 4.98 1.34
N ASP A 107 8.95 5.25 0.05
CA ASP A 107 10.01 6.13 -0.45
C ASP A 107 9.61 6.73 -1.79
N HIS A 108 10.34 7.76 -2.22
CA HIS A 108 10.18 8.34 -3.55
C HIS A 108 11.14 7.72 -4.59
N THR A 109 12.10 6.90 -4.16
CA THR A 109 13.13 6.32 -5.02
C THR A 109 13.37 4.88 -4.60
N ILE A 110 13.45 3.97 -5.57
CA ILE A 110 13.82 2.59 -5.37
C ILE A 110 15.12 2.32 -6.09
N ASN A 111 16.13 1.85 -5.35
CA ASN A 111 17.38 1.40 -5.95
C ASN A 111 17.18 0.00 -6.53
N CYS A 112 17.25 -0.10 -7.85
CA CYS A 112 17.09 -1.35 -8.59
C CYS A 112 18.40 -1.88 -9.16
N SER A 113 19.54 -1.26 -8.82
CA SER A 113 20.84 -1.59 -9.43
C SER A 113 21.26 -3.05 -9.24
N GLU A 114 20.82 -3.68 -8.15
CA GLU A 114 21.16 -5.08 -7.83
C GLU A 114 20.18 -6.10 -8.42
N LEU A 115 19.09 -5.65 -9.04
CA LEU A 115 18.15 -6.55 -9.68
C LEU A 115 18.75 -7.15 -10.95
N LEU A 116 18.48 -8.43 -11.18
CA LEU A 116 18.82 -9.07 -12.45
C LEU A 116 17.99 -8.46 -13.58
N ASN A 117 18.54 -8.48 -14.80
CA ASN A 117 17.80 -8.01 -15.97
C ASN A 117 16.54 -8.85 -16.15
N GLY A 118 15.44 -8.18 -16.45
CA GLY A 118 14.17 -8.87 -16.65
C GLY A 118 12.96 -7.98 -16.38
N ILE A 119 11.80 -8.61 -16.29
CA ILE A 119 10.52 -7.94 -16.07
C ILE A 119 10.13 -8.06 -14.60
N TYR A 120 9.69 -6.93 -14.02
CA TYR A 120 9.26 -6.86 -12.63
C TYR A 120 7.87 -6.23 -12.55
N ASN A 121 7.15 -6.58 -11.48
CA ASN A 121 5.85 -5.99 -11.17
C ASN A 121 5.99 -5.09 -9.95
N ILE A 122 5.34 -3.94 -9.99
CA ILE A 122 5.34 -2.99 -8.89
C ILE A 122 3.92 -2.53 -8.56
N ASN A 123 3.58 -2.64 -7.29
CA ASN A 123 2.37 -2.09 -6.71
C ASN A 123 2.70 -0.77 -6.04
N TYR A 124 2.00 0.29 -6.39
CA TYR A 124 2.17 1.58 -5.77
C TYR A 124 0.92 2.43 -6.00
N ASP A 125 0.64 3.38 -5.11
CA ASP A 125 -0.56 4.20 -5.15
C ASP A 125 -1.80 3.30 -5.33
N ASN A 126 -2.61 3.52 -6.35
CA ASN A 126 -3.76 2.66 -6.70
C ASN A 126 -3.49 1.78 -7.92
N LYS A 127 -2.23 1.48 -8.21
CA LYS A 127 -1.82 0.83 -9.47
C LYS A 127 -0.97 -0.40 -9.23
N SER A 128 -1.03 -1.31 -10.21
CA SER A 128 -0.09 -2.41 -10.37
C SER A 128 0.45 -2.32 -11.78
N GLU A 129 1.75 -2.13 -11.92
CA GLU A 129 2.40 -1.91 -13.21
C GLU A 129 3.65 -2.75 -13.36
N LYS A 130 4.14 -2.85 -14.60
CA LYS A 130 5.38 -3.56 -14.91
C LYS A 130 6.48 -2.59 -15.29
N PHE A 131 7.74 -2.99 -15.03
CA PHE A 131 8.89 -2.30 -15.60
C PHE A 131 9.95 -3.30 -16.03
N ILE A 132 10.87 -2.84 -16.85
CA ILE A 132 11.97 -3.65 -17.38
C ILE A 132 13.26 -3.17 -16.74
N LYS A 133 14.04 -4.11 -16.14
CA LYS A 133 15.39 -3.87 -15.66
C LYS A 133 16.41 -4.31 -16.74
N TYR A 134 17.33 -3.44 -17.05
CA TYR A 134 18.36 -3.72 -18.05
C TYR A 134 19.77 -3.31 -17.62
#